data_5a886e499fc42c4503ef58739fa14ad1
#
_entry.id   5a886e499fc42c4503ef58739fa14ad1
#
_cell.length_a   1.000
_cell.length_b   1.000
_cell.length_c   1.000
_cell.angle_alpha   90.00
_cell.angle_beta   90.00
_cell.angle_gamma   90.00
#
_symmetry.space_group_name_H-M   'P 1'
#
loop_
_entity.id
_entity.type
_entity.pdbx_description
1 polymer ?
#
loop_
_entity_poly.entity_id
_entity_poly.type
_entity_poly.pdbx_seq_one_letter_code
_entity_poly.pdbx_strand_id
1 'polypeptide(L)'
;RDNISAVSEFLALHKISHTCFSGGMEQKDRERALIKFRNGSSQVLLATDLAARGIDIPEMKFIIHYELPIHKEEFIHRNGRTARMNAKGTAYVLKWQDQLLPEFILNVKGIDISKKAPYKPQYWQTLFISGGRKDKISKGDIAGLFFKQGKLIKHELGTIELKQDCAFVAVPVSLADDLVLNLNNTRLKKKKVRVTLL
;
A
#
# COMPACT_ATOMS: atom_id res chain seq x y z
N ARG A 1 2.14 -14.53 13.99
CA ARG A 1 2.61 -14.85 12.62
C ARG A 1 1.55 -15.60 11.83
N ASP A 2 0.93 -16.59 12.41
CA ASP A 2 -0.02 -17.49 11.74
C ASP A 2 -1.30 -16.78 11.27
N ASN A 3 -1.76 -15.79 12.02
CA ASN A 3 -2.97 -15.04 11.69
C ASN A 3 -2.83 -14.13 10.45
N ILE A 4 -1.63 -13.61 10.14
CA ILE A 4 -1.43 -12.82 8.89
C ILE A 4 -1.67 -13.68 7.67
N SER A 5 -1.18 -14.91 7.64
CA SER A 5 -1.37 -15.83 6.51
C SER A 5 -2.84 -16.16 6.32
N ALA A 6 -3.56 -16.51 7.38
CA ALA A 6 -4.98 -16.82 7.31
C ALA A 6 -5.83 -15.62 6.84
N VAL A 7 -5.54 -14.41 7.34
CA VAL A 7 -6.23 -13.20 6.90
C VAL A 7 -5.88 -12.87 5.45
N SER A 8 -4.63 -13.05 5.04
CA SER A 8 -4.18 -12.84 3.66
C SER A 8 -4.90 -13.79 2.69
N GLU A 9 -4.99 -15.07 3.01
CA GLU A 9 -5.73 -16.06 2.22
C GLU A 9 -7.21 -15.72 2.11
N PHE A 10 -7.84 -15.31 3.23
CA PHE A 10 -9.22 -14.86 3.23
C PHE A 10 -9.44 -13.65 2.32
N LEU A 11 -8.59 -12.64 2.40
CA LEU A 11 -8.68 -11.45 1.54
C LEU A 11 -8.44 -11.78 0.07
N ALA A 12 -7.50 -12.68 -0.22
CA ALA A 12 -7.23 -13.15 -1.58
C ALA A 12 -8.44 -13.89 -2.17
N LEU A 13 -9.06 -14.79 -1.41
CA LEU A 13 -10.27 -15.51 -1.81
C LEU A 13 -11.41 -14.55 -2.17
N HIS A 14 -11.53 -13.44 -1.44
CA HIS A 14 -12.52 -12.40 -1.69
C HIS A 14 -12.06 -11.32 -2.68
N LYS A 15 -10.93 -11.53 -3.37
CA LYS A 15 -10.35 -10.61 -4.36
C LYS A 15 -10.10 -9.19 -3.80
N ILE A 16 -9.84 -9.09 -2.50
CA ILE A 16 -9.49 -7.83 -1.84
C ILE A 16 -8.00 -7.60 -1.98
N SER A 17 -7.62 -6.52 -2.66
CA SER A 17 -6.23 -6.16 -2.86
C SER A 17 -5.56 -5.81 -1.54
N HIS A 18 -4.54 -6.58 -1.18
CA HIS A 18 -3.80 -6.42 0.06
C HIS A 18 -2.32 -6.74 -0.13
N THR A 19 -1.52 -6.36 0.85
CA THR A 19 -0.11 -6.72 0.95
C THR A 19 0.25 -7.01 2.39
N CYS A 20 1.20 -7.93 2.59
CA CYS A 20 1.67 -8.31 3.92
C CYS A 20 2.96 -7.56 4.26
N PHE A 21 3.13 -7.24 5.55
CA PHE A 21 4.32 -6.61 6.10
C PHE A 21 4.65 -7.21 7.47
N SER A 22 5.61 -8.11 7.49
CA SER A 22 6.00 -8.82 8.71
C SER A 22 7.52 -8.86 8.88
N GLY A 23 7.97 -9.09 10.11
CA GLY A 23 9.39 -9.14 10.44
C GLY A 23 10.17 -10.30 9.79
N GLY A 24 9.48 -11.35 9.32
CA GLY A 24 10.11 -12.48 8.63
C GLY A 24 10.33 -12.29 7.13
N MET A 25 9.87 -11.16 6.56
CA MET A 25 10.06 -10.85 5.14
C MET A 25 11.44 -10.27 4.87
N GLU A 26 11.99 -10.55 3.69
CA GLU A 26 13.19 -9.88 3.22
C GLU A 26 12.97 -8.35 3.09
N GLN A 27 14.01 -7.58 3.29
CA GLN A 27 13.93 -6.11 3.23
C GLN A 27 13.36 -5.60 1.89
N LYS A 28 13.73 -6.25 0.79
CA LYS A 28 13.25 -5.91 -0.55
C LYS A 28 11.73 -6.11 -0.70
N ASP A 29 11.20 -7.18 -0.14
CA ASP A 29 9.76 -7.48 -0.22
C ASP A 29 8.95 -6.57 0.71
N ARG A 30 9.53 -6.24 1.88
CA ARG A 30 8.95 -5.21 2.76
C ARG A 30 8.85 -3.86 2.08
N GLU A 31 9.91 -3.43 1.38
CA GLU A 31 9.89 -2.17 0.62
C GLU A 31 8.85 -2.20 -0.51
N ARG A 32 8.77 -3.28 -1.27
CA ARG A 32 7.76 -3.47 -2.32
C ARG A 32 6.33 -3.42 -1.78
N ALA A 33 6.09 -4.06 -0.63
CA ALA A 33 4.79 -4.04 0.03
C ALA A 33 4.36 -2.60 0.38
N LEU A 34 5.27 -1.81 0.95
CA LEU A 34 5.02 -0.41 1.27
C LEU A 34 4.79 0.46 0.03
N ILE A 35 5.55 0.22 -1.04
CA ILE A 35 5.38 0.92 -2.32
C ILE A 35 3.99 0.64 -2.90
N LYS A 36 3.58 -0.62 -2.94
CA LYS A 36 2.23 -1.00 -3.40
C LYS A 36 1.13 -0.32 -2.60
N PHE A 37 1.28 -0.29 -1.29
CA PHE A 37 0.31 0.35 -0.41
C PHE A 37 0.27 1.87 -0.60
N ARG A 38 1.42 2.56 -0.64
CA ARG A 38 1.50 4.01 -0.88
C ARG A 38 0.98 4.42 -2.25
N ASN A 39 1.19 3.59 -3.25
CA ASN A 39 0.73 3.83 -4.63
C ASN A 39 -0.76 3.46 -4.84
N GLY A 40 -1.43 2.91 -3.83
CA GLY A 40 -2.82 2.51 -3.93
C GLY A 40 -3.06 1.22 -4.72
N SER A 41 -1.99 0.49 -5.09
CA SER A 41 -2.10 -0.84 -5.72
C SER A 41 -2.50 -1.92 -4.72
N SER A 42 -2.37 -1.66 -3.44
CA SER A 42 -2.91 -2.45 -2.34
C SER A 42 -3.76 -1.57 -1.45
N GLN A 43 -5.00 -1.97 -1.23
CA GLN A 43 -5.96 -1.20 -0.40
C GLN A 43 -5.80 -1.51 1.09
N VAL A 44 -5.30 -2.70 1.41
CA VAL A 44 -5.09 -3.16 2.78
C VAL A 44 -3.63 -3.52 2.99
N LEU A 45 -3.06 -3.06 4.09
CA LEU A 45 -1.75 -3.47 4.58
C LEU A 45 -1.95 -4.33 5.84
N LEU A 46 -1.63 -5.62 5.75
CA LEU A 46 -1.57 -6.52 6.89
C LEU A 46 -0.19 -6.40 7.54
N ALA A 47 -0.13 -5.99 8.78
CA ALA A 47 1.14 -5.79 9.47
C ALA A 47 1.16 -6.38 10.87
N THR A 48 2.32 -6.92 11.28
CA THR A 48 2.59 -7.24 12.70
C THR A 48 3.10 -6.00 13.42
N ASP A 49 2.90 -5.91 14.74
CA ASP A 49 3.37 -4.78 15.55
C ASP A 49 4.87 -4.52 15.41
N LEU A 50 5.68 -5.59 15.46
CA LEU A 50 7.12 -5.45 15.34
C LEU A 50 7.53 -4.88 13.99
N ALA A 51 6.88 -5.31 12.92
CA ALA A 51 7.15 -4.80 11.59
C ALA A 51 6.61 -3.38 11.39
N ALA A 52 5.47 -3.06 12.01
CA ALA A 52 4.84 -1.75 11.90
C ALA A 52 5.59 -0.63 12.63
N ARG A 53 6.51 -0.96 13.55
CA ARG A 53 7.35 0.04 14.23
C ARG A 53 8.34 0.66 13.24
N GLY A 54 8.39 2.00 13.22
CA GLY A 54 9.33 2.72 12.35
C GLY A 54 8.97 2.77 10.86
N ILE A 55 7.79 2.25 10.46
CA ILE A 55 7.37 2.37 9.06
C ILE A 55 7.04 3.82 8.74
N ASP A 56 7.64 4.33 7.68
CA ASP A 56 7.25 5.58 7.05
C ASP A 56 6.08 5.32 6.09
N ILE A 57 4.88 5.24 6.67
CA ILE A 57 3.64 5.19 5.89
C ILE A 57 2.97 6.55 6.01
N PRO A 58 2.56 7.15 4.88
CA PRO A 58 1.74 8.34 4.92
C PRO A 58 0.44 8.05 5.68
N GLU A 59 -0.19 9.09 6.13
CA GLU A 59 -1.41 9.10 6.91
C GLU A 59 -2.45 8.08 6.45
N MET A 60 -2.71 7.08 7.32
CA MET A 60 -3.75 6.10 7.06
C MET A 60 -5.10 6.63 7.54
N LYS A 61 -6.12 6.50 6.71
CA LYS A 61 -7.49 6.87 7.08
C LYS A 61 -8.07 5.94 8.15
N PHE A 62 -7.72 4.66 8.08
CA PHE A 62 -8.26 3.62 8.93
C PHE A 62 -7.17 2.74 9.50
N ILE A 63 -7.30 2.40 10.79
CA ILE A 63 -6.55 1.34 11.46
C ILE A 63 -7.57 0.32 11.92
N ILE A 64 -7.29 -0.96 11.69
CA ILE A 64 -8.14 -2.07 12.16
C ILE A 64 -7.28 -2.93 13.07
N HIS A 65 -7.64 -2.96 14.36
CA HIS A 65 -7.07 -3.91 15.32
C HIS A 65 -7.79 -5.25 15.11
N TYR A 66 -7.21 -6.10 14.27
CA TYR A 66 -7.72 -7.44 14.02
C TYR A 66 -7.58 -8.32 15.28
N GLU A 67 -6.43 -8.22 15.93
CA GLU A 67 -6.19 -8.75 17.26
C GLU A 67 -6.13 -7.61 18.28
N LEU A 68 -6.78 -7.81 19.42
CA LEU A 68 -6.74 -6.84 20.51
C LEU A 68 -5.28 -6.69 21.00
N PRO A 69 -4.80 -5.46 21.19
CA PRO A 69 -3.49 -5.23 21.79
C PRO A 69 -3.50 -5.68 23.25
N ILE A 70 -2.40 -6.28 23.71
CA ILE A 70 -2.24 -6.73 25.10
C ILE A 70 -1.87 -5.55 26.00
N HIS A 71 -1.09 -4.60 25.44
CA HIS A 71 -0.58 -3.45 26.20
C HIS A 71 -1.09 -2.13 25.62
N LYS A 72 -1.29 -1.16 26.51
CA LYS A 72 -1.73 0.21 26.16
C LYS A 72 -0.80 0.89 25.17
N GLU A 73 0.50 0.69 25.32
CA GLU A 73 1.54 1.25 24.45
C GLU A 73 1.40 0.75 23.01
N GLU A 74 1.07 -0.52 22.83
CA GLU A 74 0.80 -1.10 21.50
C GLU A 74 -0.42 -0.43 20.85
N PHE A 75 -1.49 -0.24 21.62
CA PHE A 75 -2.69 0.45 21.13
C PHE A 75 -2.38 1.87 20.68
N ILE A 76 -1.62 2.61 21.50
CA ILE A 76 -1.20 3.99 21.17
C ILE A 76 -0.31 4.00 19.92
N HIS A 77 0.68 3.10 19.82
CA HIS A 77 1.59 3.03 18.68
C HIS A 77 0.86 2.66 17.37
N ARG A 78 -0.09 1.73 17.42
CA ARG A 78 -0.91 1.37 16.26
C ARG A 78 -1.75 2.58 15.83
N ASN A 79 -2.46 3.22 16.75
CA ASN A 79 -3.28 4.39 16.47
C ASN A 79 -2.47 5.59 15.99
N GLY A 80 -1.23 5.73 16.43
CA GLY A 80 -0.30 6.76 15.95
C GLY A 80 0.08 6.65 14.46
N ARG A 81 -0.47 5.69 13.70
CA ARG A 81 -0.34 5.59 12.24
C ARG A 81 -1.49 6.29 11.50
N THR A 82 -2.50 6.77 12.21
CA THR A 82 -3.62 7.54 11.66
C THR A 82 -3.73 8.89 12.36
N ALA A 83 -4.50 9.81 11.81
CA ALA A 83 -4.77 11.14 12.40
C ALA A 83 -3.53 11.98 12.73
N ARG A 84 -2.51 11.97 11.89
CA ARG A 84 -1.34 12.83 12.05
C ARG A 84 -1.61 14.25 11.51
N MET A 85 -1.02 15.27 12.13
CA MET A 85 -0.96 16.66 11.64
C MET A 85 -2.30 17.23 11.13
N ASN A 86 -3.36 17.19 11.93
CA ASN A 86 -4.70 17.73 11.61
C ASN A 86 -5.60 16.88 10.72
N ALA A 87 -5.19 15.68 10.29
CA ALA A 87 -6.09 14.79 9.58
C ALA A 87 -6.98 13.99 10.55
N LYS A 88 -8.17 13.65 10.10
CA LYS A 88 -9.09 12.77 10.83
C LYS A 88 -8.80 11.33 10.46
N GLY A 89 -8.59 10.48 11.46
CA GLY A 89 -8.45 9.05 11.29
C GLY A 89 -9.41 8.27 12.17
N THR A 90 -9.74 7.05 11.77
CA THR A 90 -10.62 6.17 12.56
C THR A 90 -9.90 4.86 12.87
N ALA A 91 -9.91 4.49 14.13
CA ALA A 91 -9.44 3.19 14.58
C ALA A 91 -10.64 2.29 14.88
N TYR A 92 -10.66 1.12 14.28
CA TYR A 92 -11.64 0.08 14.54
C TYR A 92 -11.00 -1.03 15.36
N VAL A 93 -11.78 -1.58 16.26
CA VAL A 93 -11.39 -2.72 17.09
C VAL A 93 -12.35 -3.87 16.80
N LEU A 94 -11.83 -4.99 16.31
CA LEU A 94 -12.62 -6.19 16.15
C LEU A 94 -12.62 -6.97 17.47
N LYS A 95 -13.78 -7.38 17.94
CA LYS A 95 -13.92 -8.25 19.11
C LYS A 95 -14.94 -9.33 18.82
N TRP A 96 -14.71 -10.49 19.40
CA TRP A 96 -15.73 -11.54 19.46
C TRP A 96 -16.81 -11.16 20.45
N GLN A 97 -18.02 -11.73 20.29
CA GLN A 97 -19.19 -11.33 21.08
C GLN A 97 -18.91 -11.34 22.60
N ASP A 98 -18.25 -12.38 23.09
CA ASP A 98 -17.97 -12.57 24.52
C ASP A 98 -16.58 -12.08 24.96
N GLN A 99 -15.83 -11.48 24.08
CA GLN A 99 -14.50 -10.97 24.38
C GLN A 99 -14.59 -9.65 25.15
N LEU A 100 -13.90 -9.55 26.28
CA LEU A 100 -13.76 -8.30 27.01
C LEU A 100 -12.74 -7.41 26.33
N LEU A 101 -13.07 -6.14 26.23
CA LEU A 101 -12.07 -5.13 25.77
C LEU A 101 -11.10 -4.84 26.91
N PRO A 102 -9.81 -4.65 26.59
CA PRO A 102 -8.84 -4.13 27.56
C PRO A 102 -9.32 -2.80 28.15
N GLU A 103 -9.05 -2.57 29.44
CA GLU A 103 -9.51 -1.38 30.21
C GLU A 103 -9.05 -0.06 29.59
N PHE A 104 -7.92 -0.05 28.86
CA PHE A 104 -7.41 1.15 28.21
C PHE A 104 -8.14 1.49 26.88
N ILE A 105 -9.02 0.63 26.38
CA ILE A 105 -9.84 0.90 25.18
C ILE A 105 -11.18 1.47 25.66
N LEU A 106 -11.23 2.80 25.80
CA LEU A 106 -12.39 3.53 26.31
C LEU A 106 -13.17 4.20 25.17
N ASN A 107 -14.42 4.55 25.46
CA ASN A 107 -15.27 5.38 24.61
C ASN A 107 -15.48 4.81 23.19
N VAL A 108 -15.55 3.51 23.06
CA VAL A 108 -15.83 2.84 21.78
C VAL A 108 -17.34 2.77 21.52
N LYS A 109 -17.73 3.10 20.30
CA LYS A 109 -19.10 2.95 19.82
C LYS A 109 -19.20 1.64 19.04
N GLY A 110 -20.10 0.75 19.45
CA GLY A 110 -20.41 -0.45 18.68
C GLY A 110 -20.95 -0.09 17.28
N ILE A 111 -20.47 -0.80 16.27
CA ILE A 111 -20.90 -0.65 14.88
C ILE A 111 -21.47 -1.98 14.42
N ASP A 112 -22.67 -1.96 13.88
CA ASP A 112 -23.23 -3.12 13.20
C ASP A 112 -22.61 -3.25 11.82
N ILE A 113 -21.89 -4.36 11.60
CA ILE A 113 -21.22 -4.71 10.33
C ILE A 113 -22.05 -5.65 9.45
N SER A 114 -23.32 -5.87 9.78
CA SER A 114 -24.22 -6.74 8.98
C SER A 114 -24.44 -6.18 7.57
N LYS A 115 -24.35 -4.87 7.37
CA LYS A 115 -24.49 -4.23 6.07
C LYS A 115 -23.19 -4.30 5.27
N LYS A 116 -23.17 -5.19 4.27
CA LYS A 116 -22.06 -5.27 3.32
C LYS A 116 -22.12 -4.09 2.34
N ALA A 117 -21.17 -3.17 2.43
CA ALA A 117 -20.93 -2.23 1.33
C ALA A 117 -20.29 -2.96 0.14
N PRO A 118 -20.63 -2.62 -1.11
CA PRO A 118 -19.97 -3.22 -2.26
C PRO A 118 -18.48 -2.89 -2.24
N TYR A 119 -17.65 -3.91 -2.39
CA TYR A 119 -16.21 -3.74 -2.54
C TYR A 119 -15.91 -2.95 -3.83
N LYS A 120 -15.12 -1.90 -3.71
CA LYS A 120 -14.60 -1.17 -4.86
C LYS A 120 -13.22 -1.74 -5.21
N PRO A 121 -13.04 -2.32 -6.40
CA PRO A 121 -11.74 -2.81 -6.82
C PRO A 121 -10.72 -1.67 -6.85
N GLN A 122 -9.45 -2.01 -6.71
CA GLN A 122 -8.37 -1.04 -6.81
C GLN A 122 -8.36 -0.40 -8.20
N TYR A 123 -8.08 0.89 -8.23
CA TYR A 123 -7.90 1.63 -9.48
C TYR A 123 -6.45 1.61 -9.97
N TRP A 124 -5.49 1.58 -9.05
CA TRP A 124 -4.07 1.71 -9.34
C TRP A 124 -3.34 0.37 -9.39
N GLN A 125 -2.42 0.24 -10.33
CA GLN A 125 -1.40 -0.79 -10.42
C GLN A 125 -0.03 -0.14 -10.37
N THR A 126 0.94 -0.74 -9.68
CA THR A 126 2.31 -0.23 -9.63
C THR A 126 3.15 -0.89 -10.73
N LEU A 127 3.82 -0.08 -11.54
CA LEU A 127 4.83 -0.50 -12.48
C LEU A 127 6.23 -0.24 -11.89
N PHE A 128 7.15 -1.16 -12.14
CA PHE A 128 8.57 -1.02 -11.86
C PHE A 128 9.30 -0.56 -13.11
N ILE A 129 10.26 0.35 -12.96
CA ILE A 129 11.14 0.86 -14.03
C ILE A 129 12.59 0.65 -13.59
N SER A 130 13.40 -0.01 -14.41
CA SER A 130 14.81 -0.30 -14.12
C SER A 130 15.74 0.89 -14.37
N GLY A 131 15.33 2.09 -13.99
CA GLY A 131 16.11 3.33 -14.15
C GLY A 131 15.83 4.30 -13.00
N GLY A 132 16.87 4.94 -12.48
CA GLY A 132 16.79 5.79 -11.31
C GLY A 132 17.66 7.05 -11.38
N ARG A 133 17.85 7.68 -10.22
CA ARG A 133 18.63 8.94 -10.11
C ARG A 133 20.07 8.78 -10.58
N LYS A 134 20.71 7.64 -10.35
CA LYS A 134 22.08 7.36 -10.82
C LYS A 134 22.20 7.39 -12.35
N ASP A 135 21.09 7.13 -13.05
CA ASP A 135 21.02 7.21 -14.51
C ASP A 135 20.65 8.62 -15.00
N LYS A 136 20.67 9.62 -14.09
CA LYS A 136 20.25 11.02 -14.32
C LYS A 136 18.78 11.14 -14.75
N ILE A 137 17.95 10.19 -14.36
CA ILE A 137 16.50 10.18 -14.60
C ILE A 137 15.82 10.96 -13.48
N SER A 138 14.91 11.84 -13.84
CA SER A 138 14.05 12.61 -12.95
C SER A 138 12.61 12.09 -12.98
N LYS A 139 11.78 12.51 -12.02
CA LYS A 139 10.33 12.24 -12.06
C LYS A 139 9.67 12.83 -13.32
N GLY A 140 10.15 14.00 -13.77
CA GLY A 140 9.66 14.64 -15.01
C GLY A 140 9.97 13.82 -16.27
N ASP A 141 11.16 13.18 -16.34
CA ASP A 141 11.50 12.31 -17.46
C ASP A 141 10.59 11.08 -17.50
N ILE A 142 10.30 10.49 -16.33
CA ILE A 142 9.37 9.37 -16.21
C ILE A 142 7.97 9.79 -16.64
N ALA A 143 7.45 10.89 -16.09
CA ALA A 143 6.15 11.42 -16.48
C ALA A 143 6.07 11.69 -18.01
N GLY A 144 7.12 12.27 -18.57
CA GLY A 144 7.24 12.49 -20.03
C GLY A 144 7.17 11.20 -20.84
N LEU A 145 7.80 10.11 -20.37
CA LEU A 145 7.72 8.78 -21.00
C LEU A 145 6.27 8.29 -21.05
N PHE A 146 5.59 8.33 -19.91
CA PHE A 146 4.20 7.86 -19.79
C PHE A 146 3.20 8.70 -20.60
N PHE A 147 3.37 10.02 -20.62
CA PHE A 147 2.50 10.90 -21.42
C PHE A 147 2.76 10.80 -22.92
N LYS A 148 4.03 10.78 -23.35
CA LYS A 148 4.39 10.82 -24.78
C LYS A 148 4.27 9.46 -25.44
N GLN A 149 4.87 8.42 -24.85
CA GLN A 149 4.88 7.07 -25.43
C GLN A 149 3.75 6.21 -24.87
N GLY A 150 3.47 6.31 -23.56
CA GLY A 150 2.35 5.60 -22.93
C GLY A 150 0.99 6.21 -23.22
N LYS A 151 0.93 7.43 -23.80
CA LYS A 151 -0.31 8.16 -24.15
C LYS A 151 -1.26 8.38 -22.97
N LEU A 152 -0.75 8.35 -21.74
CA LEU A 152 -1.55 8.64 -20.55
C LEU A 152 -1.97 10.11 -20.51
N ILE A 153 -3.12 10.37 -19.94
CA ILE A 153 -3.58 11.72 -19.58
C ILE A 153 -3.25 12.01 -18.11
N LYS A 154 -3.31 13.26 -17.70
CA LYS A 154 -2.78 13.73 -16.42
C LYS A 154 -3.33 12.97 -15.20
N HIS A 155 -4.60 12.61 -15.18
CA HIS A 155 -5.21 11.91 -14.05
C HIS A 155 -4.99 10.38 -14.07
N GLU A 156 -4.41 9.83 -15.12
CA GLU A 156 -4.03 8.43 -15.24
C GLU A 156 -2.60 8.16 -14.76
N LEU A 157 -1.83 9.20 -14.49
CA LEU A 157 -0.50 9.08 -13.91
C LEU A 157 -0.58 9.39 -12.41
N GLY A 158 -0.42 8.36 -11.60
CA GLY A 158 -0.43 8.47 -10.14
C GLY A 158 0.95 8.80 -9.55
N THR A 159 1.22 8.27 -8.37
CA THR A 159 2.46 8.51 -7.63
C THR A 159 3.67 7.97 -8.40
N ILE A 160 4.75 8.79 -8.48
CA ILE A 160 6.06 8.37 -8.97
C ILE A 160 7.02 8.35 -7.77
N GLU A 161 7.47 7.16 -7.38
CA GLU A 161 8.54 6.96 -6.41
C GLU A 161 9.86 6.72 -7.15
N LEU A 162 10.77 7.70 -7.11
CA LEU A 162 12.07 7.61 -7.76
C LEU A 162 13.15 7.26 -6.74
N LYS A 163 13.83 6.13 -6.95
CA LYS A 163 14.95 5.63 -6.17
C LYS A 163 16.29 5.89 -6.89
N GLN A 164 17.39 5.40 -6.30
CA GLN A 164 18.73 5.58 -6.87
C GLN A 164 18.89 4.82 -8.20
N ASP A 165 18.40 3.60 -8.29
CA ASP A 165 18.61 2.66 -9.39
C ASP A 165 17.33 2.24 -10.12
N CYS A 166 16.16 2.61 -9.59
CA CYS A 166 14.87 2.24 -10.15
C CYS A 166 13.80 3.29 -9.84
N ALA A 167 12.63 3.11 -10.41
CA ALA A 167 11.45 3.89 -10.07
C ALA A 167 10.19 3.00 -10.04
N PHE A 168 9.16 3.50 -9.37
CA PHE A 168 7.84 2.87 -9.27
C PHE A 168 6.79 3.90 -9.65
N VAL A 169 5.83 3.50 -10.46
CA VAL A 169 4.81 4.39 -11.01
C VAL A 169 3.44 3.77 -10.85
N ALA A 170 2.50 4.52 -10.30
CA ALA A 170 1.11 4.11 -10.23
C ALA A 170 0.38 4.50 -11.53
N VAL A 171 -0.30 3.54 -12.13
CA VAL A 171 -1.11 3.68 -13.35
C VAL A 171 -2.45 2.98 -13.17
N PRO A 172 -3.50 3.28 -13.96
CA PRO A 172 -4.74 2.53 -13.90
C PRO A 172 -4.53 1.05 -14.21
N VAL A 173 -5.18 0.17 -13.45
CA VAL A 173 -5.12 -1.28 -13.67
C VAL A 173 -5.46 -1.64 -15.12
N SER A 174 -6.47 -0.99 -15.70
CA SER A 174 -6.93 -1.25 -17.07
C SER A 174 -5.91 -0.93 -18.17
N LEU A 175 -4.88 -0.12 -17.86
CA LEU A 175 -3.87 0.30 -18.83
C LEU A 175 -2.49 -0.32 -18.53
N ALA A 176 -2.35 -1.03 -17.41
CA ALA A 176 -1.04 -1.46 -16.91
C ALA A 176 -0.33 -2.42 -17.87
N ASP A 177 -1.02 -3.41 -18.40
CA ASP A 177 -0.44 -4.41 -19.30
C ASP A 177 0.00 -3.78 -20.63
N ASP A 178 -0.84 -2.94 -21.23
CA ASP A 178 -0.52 -2.22 -22.46
C ASP A 178 0.68 -1.27 -22.28
N LEU A 179 0.75 -0.60 -21.13
CA LEU A 179 1.88 0.24 -20.79
C LEU A 179 3.18 -0.57 -20.63
N VAL A 180 3.12 -1.75 -20.03
CA VAL A 180 4.28 -2.65 -19.96
C VAL A 180 4.73 -3.04 -21.36
N LEU A 181 3.81 -3.46 -22.24
CA LEU A 181 4.14 -3.85 -23.61
C LEU A 181 4.76 -2.68 -24.41
N ASN A 182 4.19 -1.50 -24.31
CA ASN A 182 4.60 -0.34 -25.10
C ASN A 182 5.88 0.33 -24.57
N LEU A 183 6.10 0.32 -23.26
CA LEU A 183 7.21 1.04 -22.62
C LEU A 183 8.40 0.15 -22.26
N ASN A 184 8.23 -1.18 -22.22
CA ASN A 184 9.32 -2.08 -21.91
C ASN A 184 10.41 -1.98 -22.97
N ASN A 185 11.67 -1.97 -22.55
CA ASN A 185 12.82 -1.85 -23.40
C ASN A 185 12.92 -0.52 -24.19
N THR A 186 12.16 0.50 -23.85
CA THR A 186 12.29 1.84 -24.43
C THR A 186 13.48 2.60 -23.85
N ARG A 187 13.87 3.64 -24.54
CA ARG A 187 14.98 4.50 -24.11
C ARG A 187 14.48 5.67 -23.28
N LEU A 188 14.94 5.78 -22.04
CA LEU A 188 14.69 6.92 -21.17
C LEU A 188 16.02 7.63 -20.93
N LYS A 189 16.20 8.80 -21.52
CA LYS A 189 17.53 9.47 -21.65
C LYS A 189 18.56 8.56 -22.33
N LYS A 190 19.65 8.24 -21.60
CA LYS A 190 20.74 7.40 -22.13
C LYS A 190 20.57 5.92 -21.81
N LYS A 191 19.53 5.55 -21.03
CA LYS A 191 19.34 4.17 -20.55
C LYS A 191 18.16 3.50 -21.23
N LYS A 192 18.35 2.26 -21.66
CA LYS A 192 17.27 1.37 -22.02
C LYS A 192 16.66 0.81 -20.74
N VAL A 193 15.40 1.10 -20.48
CA VAL A 193 14.71 0.72 -19.24
C VAL A 193 13.79 -0.48 -19.45
N ARG A 194 13.76 -1.36 -18.47
CA ARG A 194 12.73 -2.42 -18.37
C ARG A 194 11.55 -1.85 -17.59
N VAL A 195 10.35 -2.13 -18.07
CA VAL A 195 9.09 -1.80 -17.40
C VAL A 195 8.33 -3.10 -17.18
N THR A 196 7.95 -3.37 -15.94
CA THR A 196 7.23 -4.58 -15.54
C THR A 196 6.18 -4.27 -14.48
N LEU A 197 5.19 -5.13 -14.32
CA LEU A 197 4.32 -5.11 -13.14
C LEU A 197 5.15 -5.36 -11.87
N LEU A 198 4.75 -4.73 -10.74
CA LEU A 198 5.39 -4.95 -9.43
C LEU A 198 4.65 -6.02 -8.65
#